data_7113d3c16dd40a0c1546fa85b1dda96a
#
_entry.id   7113d3c16dd40a0c1546fa85b1dda96a
#
_cell.length_a   1.000
_cell.length_b   1.000
_cell.length_c   1.000
_cell.angle_alpha   90.00
_cell.angle_beta   90.00
_cell.angle_gamma   90.00
#
_symmetry.space_group_name_H-M   'P 1'
#
loop_
_entity.id
_entity.type
_entity.pdbx_description
1 polymer ?
#
loop_
_entity_poly.entity_id
_entity_poly.type
_entity_poly.pdbx_seq_one_letter_code
_entity_poly.pdbx_strand_id
1 'polypeptide(L)'
;MKTYCILLLFMAASIVRAQEAAPKVALLNIGGIDKPGGTITGIVRFKGAKPEAKTLTDIAGNAYCKQCYKGELPKHDDFVFGKNGNDDTLVNVLVYVSKGLEGKKFDPPKEPALLDQAGCMYTPHVVAVMVGQTLKFRNSDSTLHNVMATTWSNPPFNLGMSSGQVIERVFHQPELKINTRCFMHPWMSAYIHVLDNPFFAVTQADGTFTLKGLPPGEYEISVLQETSLFEPAPATAKVKIQANESKKIDFVFAPKAK
;
A
#
# COMPACT_ATOMS: atom_id res chain seq x y z
N MET A 1 -48.25 28.29 -49.19
CA MET A 1 -46.91 27.83 -48.83
C MET A 1 -46.86 27.80 -47.26
N LYS A 2 -46.91 26.58 -46.68
CA LYS A 2 -46.88 26.41 -45.19
C LYS A 2 -45.48 25.92 -44.83
N THR A 3 -44.74 26.77 -44.11
CA THR A 3 -43.41 26.49 -43.65
C THR A 3 -43.48 25.74 -42.30
N TYR A 4 -43.05 24.48 -42.30
CA TYR A 4 -42.95 23.67 -41.07
C TYR A 4 -41.60 23.92 -40.44
N CYS A 5 -41.58 24.48 -39.21
CA CYS A 5 -40.42 24.62 -38.37
C CYS A 5 -40.22 23.32 -37.58
N ILE A 6 -39.16 22.56 -37.90
CA ILE A 6 -38.79 21.35 -37.16
C ILE A 6 -37.94 21.74 -35.98
N LEU A 7 -38.49 21.59 -34.80
CA LEU A 7 -37.79 21.81 -33.52
C LEU A 7 -37.00 20.52 -33.17
N LEU A 8 -35.69 20.54 -33.35
CA LEU A 8 -34.78 19.48 -32.89
C LEU A 8 -34.54 19.62 -31.41
N LEU A 9 -35.15 18.76 -30.58
CA LEU A 9 -34.86 18.59 -29.19
C LEU A 9 -33.54 17.81 -29.05
N PHE A 10 -32.46 18.48 -28.64
CA PHE A 10 -31.27 17.83 -28.17
C PHE A 10 -31.48 17.32 -26.72
N MET A 11 -31.73 16.01 -26.57
CA MET A 11 -31.63 15.35 -25.27
C MET A 11 -30.15 15.21 -24.91
N ALA A 12 -29.70 16.03 -24.00
CA ALA A 12 -28.40 15.85 -23.34
C ALA A 12 -28.50 14.64 -22.39
N ALA A 13 -28.01 13.49 -22.81
CA ALA A 13 -27.84 12.34 -21.97
C ALA A 13 -26.68 12.63 -20.99
N SER A 14 -27.02 12.94 -19.73
CA SER A 14 -26.05 13.04 -18.65
C SER A 14 -25.48 11.64 -18.36
N ILE A 15 -24.30 11.35 -18.88
CA ILE A 15 -23.55 10.16 -18.49
C ILE A 15 -23.04 10.41 -17.06
N VAL A 16 -23.80 9.92 -16.09
CA VAL A 16 -23.30 9.77 -14.72
C VAL A 16 -22.25 8.65 -14.75
N ARG A 17 -20.99 9.06 -14.85
CA ARG A 17 -19.87 8.14 -14.71
C ARG A 17 -19.86 7.75 -13.23
N ALA A 18 -20.25 6.52 -12.95
CA ALA A 18 -20.09 5.91 -11.62
C ALA A 18 -18.62 6.02 -11.25
N GLN A 19 -18.35 6.72 -10.16
CA GLN A 19 -17.04 6.80 -9.55
C GLN A 19 -16.77 5.41 -8.97
N GLU A 20 -15.99 4.62 -9.69
CA GLU A 20 -15.57 3.29 -9.25
C GLU A 20 -14.86 3.46 -7.91
N ALA A 21 -15.47 2.92 -6.87
CA ALA A 21 -14.91 2.96 -5.52
C ALA A 21 -13.51 2.37 -5.57
N ALA A 22 -12.55 3.04 -4.93
CA ALA A 22 -11.19 2.54 -4.77
C ALA A 22 -11.23 1.06 -4.36
N PRO A 23 -10.37 0.20 -4.92
CA PRO A 23 -10.41 -1.22 -4.64
C PRO A 23 -10.31 -1.40 -3.12
N LYS A 24 -11.34 -2.00 -2.53
CA LYS A 24 -11.26 -2.49 -1.16
C LYS A 24 -10.04 -3.38 -1.11
N VAL A 25 -9.04 -3.00 -0.31
CA VAL A 25 -7.89 -3.86 -0.02
C VAL A 25 -8.48 -5.21 0.38
N ALA A 26 -8.31 -6.20 -0.49
CA ALA A 26 -8.83 -7.53 -0.26
C ALA A 26 -8.23 -8.01 1.05
N LEU A 27 -9.07 -8.25 2.05
CA LEU A 27 -8.67 -8.95 3.25
C LEU A 27 -8.07 -10.28 2.78
N LEU A 28 -6.74 -10.38 2.85
CA LEU A 28 -6.03 -11.59 2.47
C LEU A 28 -6.66 -12.78 3.19
N ASN A 29 -7.35 -13.61 2.41
CA ASN A 29 -7.88 -14.87 2.89
C ASN A 29 -6.67 -15.80 3.05
N ILE A 30 -6.15 -15.91 4.27
CA ILE A 30 -4.97 -16.70 4.60
C ILE A 30 -5.37 -18.16 4.47
N GLY A 31 -5.16 -18.73 3.28
CA GLY A 31 -5.39 -20.17 3.06
C GLY A 31 -4.52 -21.00 4.01
N GLY A 32 -5.14 -21.92 4.73
CA GLY A 32 -4.43 -22.99 5.44
C GLY A 32 -4.38 -22.92 6.96
N ILE A 33 -5.18 -22.07 7.63
CA ILE A 33 -5.30 -22.10 9.09
C ILE A 33 -6.66 -22.69 9.47
N ASP A 34 -6.75 -24.01 9.50
CA ASP A 34 -7.93 -24.77 9.97
C ASP A 34 -8.12 -24.69 11.51
N LYS A 35 -7.26 -23.96 12.22
CA LYS A 35 -7.37 -23.78 13.67
C LYS A 35 -7.78 -22.36 14.00
N PRO A 36 -8.68 -22.18 14.97
CA PRO A 36 -9.07 -20.87 15.42
C PRO A 36 -7.84 -20.12 15.95
N GLY A 37 -7.39 -19.13 15.20
CA GLY A 37 -6.26 -18.27 15.57
C GLY A 37 -6.73 -17.04 16.34
N GLY A 38 -5.80 -16.40 17.02
CA GLY A 38 -6.05 -15.10 17.66
C GLY A 38 -5.97 -13.95 16.67
N THR A 39 -6.44 -12.80 17.09
CA THR A 39 -6.45 -11.56 16.32
C THR A 39 -5.73 -10.45 17.08
N ILE A 40 -4.86 -9.71 16.41
CA ILE A 40 -4.26 -8.49 16.95
C ILE A 40 -4.79 -7.32 16.10
N THR A 41 -5.37 -6.34 16.77
CA THR A 41 -5.80 -5.08 16.15
C THR A 41 -5.04 -3.91 16.76
N GLY A 42 -5.01 -2.79 16.07
CA GLY A 42 -4.41 -1.59 16.64
C GLY A 42 -4.48 -0.39 15.70
N ILE A 43 -3.91 0.70 16.19
CA ILE A 43 -3.78 1.97 15.46
C ILE A 43 -2.33 2.42 15.54
N VAL A 44 -1.81 2.87 14.44
CA VAL A 44 -0.51 3.56 14.39
C VAL A 44 -0.79 5.07 14.44
N ARG A 45 -0.50 5.68 15.59
CA ARG A 45 -0.69 7.11 15.83
C ARG A 45 0.57 7.89 15.47
N PHE A 46 0.38 9.16 15.22
CA PHE A 46 1.46 10.12 15.06
C PHE A 46 1.36 11.20 16.13
N LYS A 47 2.48 11.52 16.78
CA LYS A 47 2.57 12.60 17.77
C LYS A 47 3.68 13.57 17.38
N GLY A 48 3.40 14.86 17.52
CA GLY A 48 4.34 15.93 17.24
C GLY A 48 3.99 16.73 15.99
N ALA A 49 4.91 17.59 15.57
CA ALA A 49 4.71 18.45 14.40
C ALA A 49 4.73 17.60 13.12
N LYS A 50 3.65 17.68 12.34
CA LYS A 50 3.56 17.01 11.04
C LYS A 50 4.33 17.80 10.00
N PRO A 51 5.34 17.21 9.33
CA PRO A 51 5.94 17.86 8.18
C PRO A 51 4.91 18.00 7.06
N GLU A 52 5.03 19.06 6.29
CA GLU A 52 4.20 19.25 5.11
C GLU A 52 4.75 18.44 3.94
N ALA A 53 3.88 17.61 3.33
CA ALA A 53 4.22 16.91 2.10
C ALA A 53 4.30 17.91 0.94
N LYS A 54 5.40 17.88 0.20
CA LYS A 54 5.65 18.75 -0.94
C LYS A 54 4.76 18.36 -2.12
N THR A 55 4.25 19.33 -2.84
CA THR A 55 3.52 19.11 -4.10
C THR A 55 4.47 18.60 -5.18
N LEU A 56 4.04 17.62 -5.96
CA LEU A 56 4.77 17.03 -7.08
C LEU A 56 4.69 17.94 -8.32
N THR A 57 5.43 19.05 -8.30
CA THR A 57 5.41 20.06 -9.38
C THR A 57 5.94 19.52 -10.70
N ASP A 58 6.82 18.53 -10.68
CA ASP A 58 7.44 17.93 -11.88
C ASP A 58 6.42 17.19 -12.77
N ILE A 59 5.30 16.77 -12.21
CA ILE A 59 4.16 16.21 -12.96
C ILE A 59 3.67 17.19 -14.03
N ALA A 60 3.74 18.50 -13.78
CA ALA A 60 3.29 19.51 -14.73
C ALA A 60 4.11 19.52 -16.05
N GLY A 61 5.34 19.00 -16.03
CA GLY A 61 6.20 18.85 -17.20
C GLY A 61 5.81 17.71 -18.14
N ASN A 62 4.98 16.78 -17.69
CA ASN A 62 4.48 15.67 -18.51
C ASN A 62 3.01 15.89 -18.87
N ALA A 63 2.71 16.02 -20.16
CA ALA A 63 1.36 16.35 -20.65
C ALA A 63 0.30 15.33 -20.23
N TYR A 64 0.61 14.01 -20.30
CA TYR A 64 -0.31 12.97 -19.87
C TYR A 64 -0.52 12.99 -18.36
N CYS A 65 0.56 12.98 -17.59
CA CYS A 65 0.47 12.93 -16.14
C CYS A 65 -0.25 14.16 -15.56
N LYS A 66 -0.01 15.34 -16.12
CA LYS A 66 -0.70 16.57 -15.72
C LYS A 66 -2.23 16.48 -15.89
N GLN A 67 -2.71 15.91 -16.99
CA GLN A 67 -4.17 15.80 -17.24
C GLN A 67 -4.87 14.76 -16.36
N CYS A 68 -4.13 13.87 -15.68
CA CYS A 68 -4.71 12.99 -14.68
C CYS A 68 -5.23 13.78 -13.45
N TYR A 69 -4.73 15.00 -13.25
CA TYR A 69 -5.07 15.85 -12.11
C TYR A 69 -5.76 17.13 -12.59
N LYS A 70 -7.05 17.26 -12.29
CA LYS A 70 -7.91 18.38 -12.73
C LYS A 70 -7.70 19.62 -11.86
N GLY A 71 -6.50 20.20 -11.92
CA GLY A 71 -6.18 21.48 -11.28
C GLY A 71 -5.28 21.40 -10.05
N GLU A 72 -5.44 20.41 -9.16
CA GLU A 72 -4.56 20.24 -8.00
C GLU A 72 -3.63 19.05 -8.21
N LEU A 73 -2.31 19.33 -8.19
CA LEU A 73 -1.29 18.31 -8.30
C LEU A 73 -1.18 17.50 -6.99
N PRO A 74 -0.86 16.20 -7.06
CA PRO A 74 -0.70 15.39 -5.87
C PRO A 74 0.53 15.83 -5.07
N LYS A 75 0.55 15.42 -3.82
CA LYS A 75 1.71 15.57 -2.94
C LYS A 75 2.53 14.28 -2.94
N HIS A 76 3.80 14.38 -2.53
CA HIS A 76 4.61 13.21 -2.23
C HIS A 76 3.92 12.33 -1.19
N ASP A 77 3.94 11.04 -1.41
CA ASP A 77 3.32 10.01 -0.58
C ASP A 77 4.31 9.23 0.29
N ASP A 78 5.55 9.73 0.41
CA ASP A 78 6.57 9.18 1.33
C ASP A 78 6.06 9.07 2.78
N PHE A 79 5.11 9.90 3.13
CA PHE A 79 4.32 9.78 4.36
C PHE A 79 2.93 10.37 4.18
N VAL A 80 1.94 9.68 4.71
CA VAL A 80 0.53 10.08 4.66
C VAL A 80 -0.04 10.06 6.06
N PHE A 81 -0.63 11.18 6.46
CA PHE A 81 -1.34 11.27 7.73
C PHE A 81 -2.82 11.02 7.53
N GLY A 82 -3.37 10.17 8.40
CA GLY A 82 -4.79 9.90 8.52
C GLY A 82 -5.39 10.51 9.78
N LYS A 83 -6.63 10.15 10.03
CA LYS A 83 -7.38 10.51 11.25
C LYS A 83 -8.14 9.31 11.77
N ASN A 84 -8.12 9.14 13.09
CA ASN A 84 -9.01 8.22 13.78
C ASN A 84 -9.62 8.95 14.99
N GLY A 85 -10.83 9.42 14.85
CA GLY A 85 -11.42 10.38 15.80
C GLY A 85 -10.58 11.65 15.87
N ASN A 86 -10.11 12.00 17.07
CA ASN A 86 -9.24 13.16 17.30
C ASN A 86 -7.75 12.88 17.15
N ASP A 87 -7.36 11.59 16.99
CA ASP A 87 -5.96 11.20 16.86
C ASP A 87 -5.45 11.41 15.43
N ASP A 88 -4.26 11.97 15.31
CA ASP A 88 -3.48 11.89 14.09
C ASP A 88 -2.87 10.49 13.97
N THR A 89 -2.94 9.93 12.78
CA THR A 89 -2.46 8.58 12.48
C THR A 89 -1.49 8.58 11.32
N LEU A 90 -0.71 7.51 11.19
CA LEU A 90 0.22 7.33 10.09
C LEU A 90 -0.26 6.17 9.21
N VAL A 91 -0.42 6.46 7.92
CA VAL A 91 -0.82 5.52 6.87
C VAL A 91 0.44 4.91 6.24
N ASN A 92 0.29 3.82 5.51
CA ASN A 92 1.40 3.13 4.82
C ASN A 92 2.49 2.60 5.76
N VAL A 93 2.15 2.27 7.00
CA VAL A 93 3.07 1.62 7.94
C VAL A 93 2.89 0.11 7.84
N LEU A 94 3.97 -0.62 7.61
CA LEU A 94 3.98 -2.07 7.74
C LEU A 94 3.94 -2.44 9.23
N VAL A 95 3.00 -3.31 9.60
CA VAL A 95 2.92 -3.96 10.91
C VAL A 95 3.03 -5.46 10.69
N TYR A 96 3.96 -6.14 11.37
CA TYR A 96 4.23 -7.54 11.09
C TYR A 96 4.74 -8.30 12.31
N VAL A 97 4.54 -9.62 12.31
CA VAL A 97 5.17 -10.51 13.29
C VAL A 97 6.63 -10.68 12.93
N SER A 98 7.52 -10.19 13.79
CA SER A 98 8.97 -10.24 13.60
C SER A 98 9.63 -11.40 14.32
N LYS A 99 9.00 -11.96 15.39
CA LYS A 99 9.49 -13.13 16.14
C LYS A 99 8.34 -13.97 16.68
N GLY A 100 8.65 -15.25 17.00
CA GLY A 100 7.69 -16.22 17.58
C GLY A 100 7.11 -17.19 16.56
N LEU A 101 7.60 -17.14 15.31
CA LEU A 101 7.20 -18.02 14.21
C LEU A 101 8.35 -18.90 13.73
N GLU A 102 9.46 -18.93 14.43
CA GLU A 102 10.67 -19.67 14.07
C GLU A 102 10.36 -21.15 13.83
N GLY A 103 10.84 -21.69 12.71
CA GLY A 103 10.62 -23.08 12.31
C GLY A 103 9.21 -23.39 11.77
N LYS A 104 8.27 -22.44 11.80
CA LYS A 104 6.96 -22.61 11.16
C LYS A 104 7.05 -22.27 9.69
N LYS A 105 6.35 -23.04 8.87
CA LYS A 105 6.24 -22.81 7.42
C LYS A 105 4.80 -22.45 7.09
N PHE A 106 4.64 -21.54 6.17
CA PHE A 106 3.35 -21.06 5.70
C PHE A 106 3.34 -21.09 4.17
N ASP A 107 2.24 -21.56 3.60
CA ASP A 107 2.06 -21.48 2.17
C ASP A 107 1.71 -20.03 1.77
N PRO A 108 2.31 -19.50 0.68
CA PRO A 108 1.95 -18.18 0.21
C PRO A 108 0.49 -18.15 -0.27
N PRO A 109 -0.19 -17.01 -0.15
CA PRO A 109 -1.51 -16.81 -0.74
C PRO A 109 -1.49 -17.12 -2.24
N LYS A 110 -2.52 -17.83 -2.72
CA LYS A 110 -2.69 -18.10 -4.16
C LYS A 110 -3.09 -16.86 -4.94
N GLU A 111 -3.79 -15.94 -4.27
CA GLU A 111 -4.21 -14.68 -4.87
C GLU A 111 -3.00 -13.75 -5.03
N PRO A 112 -2.75 -13.24 -6.24
CA PRO A 112 -1.67 -12.29 -6.46
C PRO A 112 -1.96 -10.96 -5.79
N ALA A 113 -0.92 -10.32 -5.25
CA ALA A 113 -0.97 -8.91 -4.89
C ALA A 113 -0.82 -8.04 -6.15
N LEU A 114 -1.21 -6.77 -6.06
CA LEU A 114 -1.15 -5.82 -7.16
C LEU A 114 -0.44 -4.54 -6.73
N LEU A 115 0.50 -4.10 -7.58
CA LEU A 115 1.08 -2.75 -7.58
C LEU A 115 0.78 -2.13 -8.95
N ASP A 116 -0.10 -1.14 -8.97
CA ASP A 116 -0.57 -0.50 -10.19
C ASP A 116 0.18 0.82 -10.44
N GLN A 117 0.32 1.19 -11.68
CA GLN A 117 0.76 2.51 -12.14
C GLN A 117 -0.46 3.21 -12.72
N ALA A 118 -1.03 4.11 -11.94
CA ALA A 118 -2.26 4.81 -12.26
C ALA A 118 -2.17 6.29 -11.86
N GLY A 119 -2.49 7.18 -12.80
CA GLY A 119 -2.33 8.62 -12.60
C GLY A 119 -0.87 9.04 -12.44
N CYS A 120 0.06 8.32 -13.06
CA CYS A 120 1.50 8.53 -12.91
C CYS A 120 1.98 8.44 -11.44
N MET A 121 1.38 7.54 -10.69
CA MET A 121 1.77 7.16 -9.32
C MET A 121 1.74 5.63 -9.19
N TYR A 122 2.50 5.08 -8.26
CA TYR A 122 2.32 3.70 -7.82
C TYR A 122 1.18 3.61 -6.81
N THR A 123 0.30 2.65 -6.95
CA THR A 123 -0.83 2.42 -6.05
C THR A 123 -0.98 0.92 -5.74
N PRO A 124 -0.92 0.53 -4.46
CA PRO A 124 -0.65 1.35 -3.29
C PRO A 124 0.83 1.80 -3.20
N HIS A 125 1.14 2.84 -2.42
CA HIS A 125 2.52 3.26 -2.18
C HIS A 125 3.36 2.19 -1.46
N VAL A 126 2.74 1.43 -0.57
CA VAL A 126 3.36 0.30 0.16
C VAL A 126 2.57 -0.97 -0.10
N VAL A 127 3.25 -2.00 -0.57
CA VAL A 127 2.70 -3.35 -0.74
C VAL A 127 3.53 -4.36 0.03
N ALA A 128 2.86 -5.28 0.72
CA ALA A 128 3.48 -6.39 1.41
C ALA A 128 3.01 -7.72 0.84
N VAL A 129 3.93 -8.65 0.62
CA VAL A 129 3.67 -9.98 0.06
C VAL A 129 4.43 -11.04 0.85
N MET A 130 4.01 -12.30 0.74
CA MET A 130 4.80 -13.42 1.21
C MET A 130 5.87 -13.83 0.19
N VAL A 131 6.95 -14.42 0.69
CA VAL A 131 7.86 -15.22 -0.14
C VAL A 131 7.06 -16.26 -0.92
N GLY A 132 7.26 -16.31 -2.24
CA GLY A 132 6.54 -17.22 -3.13
C GLY A 132 5.18 -16.71 -3.62
N GLN A 133 4.65 -15.63 -3.07
CA GLN A 133 3.41 -15.00 -3.57
C GLN A 133 3.68 -14.22 -4.86
N THR A 134 2.78 -14.33 -5.83
CA THR A 134 2.85 -13.53 -7.05
C THR A 134 2.51 -12.07 -6.76
N LEU A 135 3.38 -11.14 -7.18
CA LEU A 135 3.09 -9.71 -7.27
C LEU A 135 2.91 -9.33 -8.73
N LYS A 136 1.74 -8.78 -9.05
CA LYS A 136 1.42 -8.20 -10.35
C LYS A 136 1.80 -6.73 -10.37
N PHE A 137 2.56 -6.32 -11.36
CA PHE A 137 2.75 -4.93 -11.74
C PHE A 137 1.84 -4.65 -12.92
N ARG A 138 1.03 -3.62 -12.84
CA ARG A 138 0.14 -3.21 -13.93
C ARG A 138 0.41 -1.77 -14.30
N ASN A 139 0.36 -1.45 -15.59
CA ASN A 139 0.32 -0.08 -16.06
C ASN A 139 -1.09 0.25 -16.55
N SER A 140 -1.87 0.96 -15.74
CA SER A 140 -3.23 1.41 -16.08
C SER A 140 -3.27 2.77 -16.79
N ASP A 141 -2.12 3.42 -16.93
CA ASP A 141 -2.00 4.71 -17.62
C ASP A 141 -1.82 4.54 -19.14
N SER A 142 -2.24 5.54 -19.90
CA SER A 142 -2.01 5.58 -21.35
C SER A 142 -0.64 6.18 -21.72
N THR A 143 0.37 5.92 -20.90
CA THR A 143 1.76 6.33 -21.12
C THR A 143 2.72 5.22 -20.73
N LEU A 144 3.97 5.32 -21.19
CA LEU A 144 5.02 4.38 -20.83
C LEU A 144 5.50 4.65 -19.40
N HIS A 145 5.58 3.59 -18.62
CA HIS A 145 6.25 3.58 -17.34
C HIS A 145 7.37 2.54 -17.29
N ASN A 146 8.09 2.46 -16.19
CA ASN A 146 8.91 1.31 -15.88
C ASN A 146 8.83 0.99 -14.38
N VAL A 147 9.15 -0.25 -14.05
CA VAL A 147 9.29 -0.72 -12.66
C VAL A 147 10.74 -1.11 -12.45
N MET A 148 11.47 -0.31 -11.69
CA MET A 148 12.80 -0.65 -11.23
C MET A 148 12.75 -0.96 -9.75
N ALA A 149 13.07 -2.19 -9.38
CA ALA A 149 13.19 -2.61 -7.98
C ALA A 149 14.66 -2.80 -7.60
N THR A 150 15.10 -2.07 -6.58
CA THR A 150 16.42 -2.20 -5.99
C THR A 150 16.35 -3.15 -4.82
N THR A 151 16.93 -4.32 -4.97
CA THR A 151 16.87 -5.44 -4.03
C THR A 151 18.27 -5.79 -3.54
N TRP A 152 18.33 -6.42 -2.36
CA TRP A 152 19.57 -6.92 -1.75
C TRP A 152 19.60 -8.45 -1.66
N SER A 153 18.45 -9.06 -1.39
CA SER A 153 18.31 -10.51 -1.21
C SER A 153 17.67 -11.21 -2.40
N ASN A 154 16.97 -10.48 -3.25
CA ASN A 154 16.34 -10.97 -4.46
C ASN A 154 17.02 -10.42 -5.71
N PRO A 155 16.88 -11.02 -6.89
CA PRO A 155 17.40 -10.45 -8.13
C PRO A 155 16.77 -9.08 -8.43
N PRO A 156 17.57 -8.01 -8.65
CA PRO A 156 17.06 -6.72 -9.05
C PRO A 156 16.49 -6.76 -10.47
N PHE A 157 15.57 -5.87 -10.78
CA PHE A 157 15.02 -5.78 -12.13
C PHE A 157 14.62 -4.33 -12.49
N ASN A 158 14.61 -4.09 -13.80
CA ASN A 158 14.13 -2.84 -14.39
C ASN A 158 13.37 -3.17 -15.67
N LEU A 159 12.05 -2.96 -15.66
CA LEU A 159 11.13 -3.43 -16.69
C LEU A 159 10.32 -2.26 -17.23
N GLY A 160 10.44 -1.99 -18.52
CA GLY A 160 9.56 -1.08 -19.23
C GLY A 160 8.16 -1.66 -19.31
N MET A 161 7.13 -0.83 -19.13
CA MET A 161 5.73 -1.22 -19.15
C MET A 161 4.93 -0.30 -20.05
N SER A 162 4.45 -0.85 -21.17
CA SER A 162 3.50 -0.16 -22.04
C SER A 162 2.13 -0.06 -21.37
N SER A 163 1.27 0.85 -21.90
CA SER A 163 -0.11 0.99 -21.46
C SER A 163 -0.85 -0.36 -21.46
N GLY A 164 -1.58 -0.65 -20.39
CA GLY A 164 -2.35 -1.89 -20.21
C GLY A 164 -1.51 -3.14 -19.90
N GLN A 165 -0.19 -3.05 -19.90
CA GLN A 165 0.67 -4.20 -19.66
C GLN A 165 0.60 -4.65 -18.20
N VAL A 166 0.64 -5.98 -18.00
CA VAL A 166 0.78 -6.63 -16.70
C VAL A 166 2.01 -7.51 -16.71
N ILE A 167 2.84 -7.40 -15.69
CA ILE A 167 4.05 -8.23 -15.50
C ILE A 167 3.95 -8.87 -14.11
N GLU A 168 4.28 -10.14 -14.00
CA GLU A 168 4.27 -10.88 -12.75
C GLU A 168 5.69 -11.14 -12.26
N ARG A 169 5.89 -11.06 -10.95
CA ARG A 169 7.13 -11.41 -10.26
C ARG A 169 6.84 -12.19 -8.99
N VAL A 170 7.77 -13.06 -8.64
CA VAL A 170 7.79 -13.80 -7.38
C VAL A 170 9.11 -13.51 -6.70
N PHE A 171 9.07 -13.16 -5.43
CA PHE A 171 10.25 -12.98 -4.60
C PHE A 171 10.51 -14.27 -3.81
N HIS A 172 11.77 -14.68 -3.77
CA HIS A 172 12.16 -15.97 -3.19
C HIS A 172 12.86 -15.85 -1.84
N GLN A 173 13.18 -14.64 -1.42
CA GLN A 173 13.81 -14.35 -0.13
C GLN A 173 13.07 -13.24 0.61
N PRO A 174 12.95 -13.32 1.93
CA PRO A 174 12.41 -12.21 2.73
C PRO A 174 13.28 -10.97 2.54
N GLU A 175 12.62 -9.84 2.32
CA GLU A 175 13.32 -8.56 2.16
C GLU A 175 12.37 -7.41 2.46
N LEU A 176 12.79 -6.50 3.34
CA LEU A 176 12.02 -5.32 3.69
C LEU A 176 12.54 -4.09 2.94
N LYS A 177 11.66 -3.14 2.67
CA LYS A 177 12.01 -1.84 2.06
C LYS A 177 12.65 -1.96 0.66
N ILE A 178 12.16 -2.87 -0.18
CA ILE A 178 12.55 -2.88 -1.59
C ILE A 178 12.04 -1.59 -2.22
N ASN A 179 12.96 -0.68 -2.50
CA ASN A 179 12.64 0.59 -3.16
C ASN A 179 12.31 0.35 -4.63
N THR A 180 11.13 0.78 -5.04
CA THR A 180 10.61 0.62 -6.39
C THR A 180 10.36 2.00 -6.99
N ARG A 181 10.93 2.27 -8.18
CA ARG A 181 10.87 3.58 -8.85
C ARG A 181 10.55 3.46 -10.32
N CYS A 182 10.04 4.56 -10.88
CA CYS A 182 9.94 4.76 -12.32
C CYS A 182 11.02 5.74 -12.80
N PHE A 183 11.85 5.35 -13.78
CA PHE A 183 12.83 6.27 -14.36
C PHE A 183 12.22 7.28 -15.32
N MET A 184 11.08 6.93 -15.92
CA MET A 184 10.38 7.84 -16.83
C MET A 184 9.72 9.00 -16.07
N HIS A 185 9.35 8.75 -14.79
CA HIS A 185 8.64 9.69 -13.93
C HIS A 185 9.27 9.64 -12.54
N PRO A 186 10.34 10.44 -12.29
CA PRO A 186 11.18 10.33 -11.08
C PRO A 186 10.45 10.53 -9.76
N TRP A 187 9.27 11.13 -9.78
CA TRP A 187 8.40 11.31 -8.61
C TRP A 187 7.66 10.03 -8.21
N MET A 188 7.55 9.03 -9.10
CA MET A 188 6.86 7.78 -8.81
C MET A 188 7.76 6.85 -8.00
N SER A 189 7.37 6.58 -6.78
CA SER A 189 8.03 5.63 -5.89
C SER A 189 7.02 4.75 -5.16
N ALA A 190 7.46 3.55 -4.77
CA ALA A 190 6.72 2.64 -3.92
C ALA A 190 7.70 1.76 -3.14
N TYR A 191 7.20 1.08 -2.12
CA TYR A 191 7.97 0.12 -1.35
C TYR A 191 7.29 -1.24 -1.34
N ILE A 192 8.10 -2.28 -1.58
CA ILE A 192 7.67 -3.67 -1.49
C ILE A 192 8.31 -4.28 -0.25
N HIS A 193 7.51 -4.98 0.54
CA HIS A 193 7.97 -5.79 1.67
C HIS A 193 7.67 -7.25 1.38
N VAL A 194 8.68 -8.10 1.51
CA VAL A 194 8.57 -9.54 1.33
C VAL A 194 8.80 -10.20 2.67
N LEU A 195 7.81 -10.94 3.17
CA LEU A 195 7.84 -11.59 4.47
C LEU A 195 7.76 -13.11 4.31
N ASP A 196 8.30 -13.84 5.27
CA ASP A 196 8.29 -15.31 5.31
C ASP A 196 7.05 -15.91 5.98
N ASN A 197 6.15 -15.05 6.46
CA ASN A 197 4.94 -15.44 7.15
C ASN A 197 3.76 -14.54 6.76
N PRO A 198 2.49 -14.98 6.94
CA PRO A 198 1.31 -14.23 6.51
C PRO A 198 0.82 -13.18 7.51
N PHE A 199 1.48 -13.01 8.66
CA PHE A 199 0.98 -12.16 9.74
C PHE A 199 1.54 -10.75 9.64
N PHE A 200 1.09 -10.04 8.63
CA PHE A 200 1.42 -8.63 8.38
C PHE A 200 0.19 -7.86 7.88
N ALA A 201 0.24 -6.55 8.02
CA ALA A 201 -0.72 -5.62 7.46
C ALA A 201 -0.02 -4.29 7.15
N VAL A 202 -0.53 -3.56 6.17
CA VAL A 202 -0.21 -2.14 5.98
C VAL A 202 -1.36 -1.33 6.55
N THR A 203 -1.06 -0.26 7.30
CA THR A 203 -2.09 0.55 7.95
C THR A 203 -3.05 1.17 6.95
N GLN A 204 -4.34 1.16 7.30
CA GLN A 204 -5.43 1.73 6.52
C GLN A 204 -5.39 3.28 6.52
N ALA A 205 -6.28 3.91 5.75
CA ALA A 205 -6.39 5.36 5.67
C ALA A 205 -6.66 6.07 7.02
N ASP A 206 -7.19 5.36 7.99
CA ASP A 206 -7.40 5.81 9.36
C ASP A 206 -6.30 5.37 10.34
N GLY A 207 -5.21 4.77 9.84
CA GLY A 207 -4.08 4.27 10.62
C GLY A 207 -4.34 2.95 11.34
N THR A 208 -5.48 2.30 11.14
CA THR A 208 -5.78 1.00 11.76
C THR A 208 -5.08 -0.14 11.04
N PHE A 209 -4.86 -1.24 11.77
CA PHE A 209 -4.38 -2.51 11.23
C PHE A 209 -5.01 -3.70 11.92
N THR A 210 -4.97 -4.86 11.27
CA THR A 210 -5.44 -6.12 11.83
C THR A 210 -4.57 -7.28 11.35
N LEU A 211 -4.02 -8.05 12.29
CA LEU A 211 -3.36 -9.33 12.06
C LEU A 211 -4.29 -10.44 12.54
N LYS A 212 -4.70 -11.33 11.63
CA LYS A 212 -5.70 -12.39 11.92
C LYS A 212 -5.06 -13.78 11.86
N GLY A 213 -5.65 -14.71 12.60
CA GLY A 213 -5.33 -16.12 12.49
C GLY A 213 -4.00 -16.52 13.13
N LEU A 214 -3.45 -15.70 14.05
CA LEU A 214 -2.21 -16.04 14.74
C LEU A 214 -2.42 -17.31 15.58
N PRO A 215 -1.61 -18.35 15.41
CA PRO A 215 -1.64 -19.49 16.32
C PRO A 215 -1.42 -19.05 17.78
N PRO A 216 -1.92 -19.80 18.77
CA PRO A 216 -1.57 -19.51 20.17
C PRO A 216 -0.05 -19.49 20.36
N GLY A 217 0.47 -18.44 21.00
CA GLY A 217 1.91 -18.26 21.15
C GLY A 217 2.30 -16.89 21.70
N GLU A 218 3.60 -16.70 21.82
CA GLU A 218 4.22 -15.42 22.19
C GLU A 218 4.91 -14.84 20.96
N TYR A 219 4.64 -13.59 20.68
CA TYR A 219 5.09 -12.91 19.47
C TYR A 219 5.72 -11.56 19.77
N GLU A 220 6.62 -11.14 18.89
CA GLU A 220 7.05 -9.76 18.80
C GLU A 220 6.43 -9.15 17.53
N ILE A 221 5.68 -8.07 17.72
CA ILE A 221 5.05 -7.31 16.62
C ILE A 221 5.91 -6.09 16.38
N SER A 222 6.34 -5.89 15.15
CA SER A 222 7.17 -4.76 14.74
C SER A 222 6.43 -3.85 13.79
N VAL A 223 6.83 -2.58 13.77
CA VAL A 223 6.33 -1.57 12.83
C VAL A 223 7.47 -0.96 12.02
N LEU A 224 7.20 -0.69 10.76
CA LEU A 224 8.17 -0.12 9.83
C LEU A 224 7.49 0.90 8.93
N GLN A 225 8.06 2.10 8.86
CA GLN A 225 7.73 3.15 7.90
C GLN A 225 9.00 3.50 7.09
N GLU A 226 8.86 3.84 5.84
CA GLU A 226 9.97 3.92 4.89
C GLU A 226 10.86 5.13 5.10
N THR A 227 10.27 6.26 5.50
CA THR A 227 11.03 7.51 5.68
C THR A 227 11.96 7.43 6.90
N SER A 228 13.07 8.13 6.82
CA SER A 228 13.97 8.35 7.95
C SER A 228 13.57 9.51 8.86
N LEU A 229 12.48 10.20 8.53
CA LEU A 229 12.01 11.40 9.26
C LEU A 229 11.34 11.06 10.59
N PHE A 230 10.82 9.85 10.71
CA PHE A 230 10.04 9.40 11.87
C PHE A 230 10.70 8.21 12.56
N GLU A 231 10.44 8.10 13.84
CA GLU A 231 10.82 6.94 14.63
C GLU A 231 9.62 6.45 15.46
N PRO A 232 9.45 5.13 15.57
CA PRO A 232 8.42 4.56 16.42
C PRO A 232 8.89 4.48 17.87
N ALA A 233 7.98 4.68 18.82
CA ALA A 233 8.25 4.52 20.24
C ALA A 233 7.07 3.80 20.93
N PRO A 234 7.18 2.48 21.19
CA PRO A 234 8.25 1.55 20.81
C PRO A 234 8.21 1.10 19.35
N ALA A 235 9.34 0.59 18.82
CA ALA A 235 9.39 -0.03 17.48
C ALA A 235 8.82 -1.45 17.46
N THR A 236 8.75 -2.10 18.62
CA THR A 236 8.24 -3.46 18.79
C THR A 236 7.39 -3.58 20.04
N ALA A 237 6.45 -4.53 20.03
CA ALA A 237 5.62 -4.88 21.16
C ALA A 237 5.56 -6.41 21.33
N LYS A 238 5.76 -6.90 22.55
CA LYS A 238 5.60 -8.31 22.87
C LYS A 238 4.15 -8.61 23.22
N VAL A 239 3.62 -9.72 22.71
CA VAL A 239 2.25 -10.14 22.95
C VAL A 239 2.17 -11.65 23.08
N LYS A 240 1.38 -12.14 24.03
CA LYS A 240 0.93 -13.52 24.11
C LYS A 240 -0.51 -13.57 23.64
N ILE A 241 -0.85 -14.43 22.70
CA ILE A 241 -2.19 -14.60 22.15
C ILE A 241 -2.66 -16.04 22.33
N GLN A 242 -3.95 -16.22 22.62
CA GLN A 242 -4.62 -17.51 22.68
C GLN A 242 -5.51 -17.72 21.45
N ALA A 243 -5.98 -18.95 21.25
CA ALA A 243 -6.99 -19.24 20.23
C ALA A 243 -8.25 -18.39 20.46
N ASN A 244 -8.80 -17.81 19.39
CA ASN A 244 -10.00 -16.94 19.42
C ASN A 244 -9.85 -15.67 20.29
N GLU A 245 -8.67 -15.38 20.82
CA GLU A 245 -8.43 -14.18 21.59
C GLU A 245 -8.23 -12.97 20.64
N SER A 246 -8.77 -11.82 21.06
CA SER A 246 -8.49 -10.55 20.41
C SER A 246 -7.72 -9.64 21.35
N LYS A 247 -6.58 -9.12 20.87
CA LYS A 247 -5.76 -8.15 21.60
C LYS A 247 -5.57 -6.88 20.81
N LYS A 248 -5.48 -5.77 21.53
CA LYS A 248 -5.20 -4.46 20.95
C LYS A 248 -3.77 -4.05 21.29
N ILE A 249 -3.04 -3.61 20.25
CA ILE A 249 -1.67 -3.06 20.38
C ILE A 249 -1.63 -1.81 19.52
N ASP A 250 -1.35 -0.68 20.15
CA ASP A 250 -1.19 0.58 19.44
C ASP A 250 0.30 0.96 19.39
N PHE A 251 0.70 1.59 18.29
CA PHE A 251 2.04 2.14 18.10
C PHE A 251 1.98 3.65 17.93
N VAL A 252 3.08 4.32 18.26
CA VAL A 252 3.19 5.77 18.11
C VAL A 252 4.47 6.09 17.35
N PHE A 253 4.35 6.88 16.31
CA PHE A 253 5.49 7.50 15.63
C PHE A 253 5.58 8.97 16.02
N ALA A 254 6.80 9.49 16.04
CA ALA A 254 7.09 10.89 16.24
C ALA A 254 8.17 11.35 15.24
N PRO A 255 8.32 12.67 15.02
CA PRO A 255 9.49 13.18 14.31
C PRO A 255 10.76 12.71 15.00
N LYS A 256 11.74 12.28 14.21
CA LYS A 256 13.04 11.92 14.74
C LYS A 256 13.73 13.14 15.36
N ALA A 257 14.27 12.97 16.53
CA ALA A 257 15.06 14.02 17.16
C ALA A 257 16.27 14.37 16.27
N LYS A 258 16.50 15.69 16.10
CA LYS A 258 17.65 16.20 15.32
C LYS A 258 18.94 16.05 16.11
#